data_507948a3a6a0c49ccebf3260d0d65976
#
_entry.id   507948a3a6a0c49ccebf3260d0d65976
#
_cell.length_a   1.000
_cell.length_b   1.000
_cell.length_c   1.000
_cell.angle_alpha   90.00
_cell.angle_beta   90.00
_cell.angle_gamma   90.00
#
_symmetry.space_group_name_H-M   'P 1'
#
loop_
_entity.id
_entity.type
_entity.pdbx_description
1 polymer ?
#
loop_
_entity_poly.entity_id
_entity_poly.type
_entity_poly.pdbx_seq_one_letter_code
_entity_poly.pdbx_strand_id
1 'polypeptide(L)'
;MLNYNKNDVAPFPPMGWNSYDYYNTTVNEAQVRQNAEYMAKNLKKYGWEYVVIDIQWSDPDAGKQNKSGVQYIPFSRFCIDEFSRQIPAENRFPSSAGGLGFKPLADYIHSLGLKFGIHIMRGIPRFAAHEHLPIKTHDGTKITADMIANPYSISRWNPDMYGVKDCSYGQDYYDSCFELYAQWGVDFVKVDDICNTNMYPENPYSAEKEIEMIANAIENCGRQMVLSLSPGPAVIEKAHHYKNFANMWRITDDFWDDWKLLKAMFERCEVWQSHTGEGNWPDCDMLPMNVLGYGWGDMNSPENKGWKCKFTQEESRTMVTLWSIFRAPLMIGTDLPQLDDFSLSLLTNEEILAMNKNPLQAYQASSSCNENVVIWINECPDQKSYYECIFNLSDEVQTVKLNLKVGNHDNIRDLWERKDLGNCSEFVLEPHSCKALKISL
;
A
#
# COMPACT_ATOMS: atom_id res chain seq x y z
N MET A 1 -7.03 -26.95 13.52
CA MET A 1 -6.93 -25.67 12.79
C MET A 1 -6.25 -24.71 13.75
N LEU A 2 -5.15 -24.08 13.35
CA LEU A 2 -4.59 -22.94 14.07
C LEU A 2 -5.69 -21.87 14.08
N ASN A 3 -5.98 -21.26 15.24
CA ASN A 3 -6.91 -20.13 15.29
C ASN A 3 -6.32 -19.02 14.40
N TYR A 4 -6.93 -18.80 13.24
CA TYR A 4 -6.56 -17.67 12.38
C TYR A 4 -6.94 -16.37 13.10
N ASN A 5 -5.96 -15.49 13.27
CA ASN A 5 -6.19 -14.14 13.74
C ASN A 5 -5.51 -13.19 12.73
N LYS A 6 -6.31 -12.41 11.99
CA LYS A 6 -5.78 -11.51 10.97
C LYS A 6 -4.79 -10.50 11.53
N ASN A 7 -4.91 -10.11 12.80
CA ASN A 7 -4.03 -9.11 13.40
C ASN A 7 -2.57 -9.63 13.53
N ASP A 8 -2.40 -10.95 13.68
CA ASP A 8 -1.07 -11.56 13.78
C ASP A 8 -0.32 -11.56 12.43
N VAL A 9 -1.04 -11.33 11.33
CA VAL A 9 -0.46 -11.31 9.97
C VAL A 9 0.38 -10.06 9.72
N ALA A 10 -0.06 -8.91 10.27
CA ALA A 10 0.63 -7.63 10.15
C ALA A 10 0.72 -6.93 11.52
N PRO A 11 1.49 -7.47 12.50
CA PRO A 11 1.58 -6.89 13.85
C PRO A 11 2.22 -5.51 13.86
N PHE A 12 2.99 -5.17 12.82
CA PHE A 12 3.54 -3.84 12.53
C PHE A 12 3.07 -3.36 11.16
N PRO A 13 3.14 -2.04 10.87
CA PRO A 13 2.84 -1.53 9.54
C PRO A 13 3.68 -2.26 8.48
N PRO A 14 3.06 -2.83 7.44
CA PRO A 14 3.79 -3.47 6.35
C PRO A 14 4.79 -2.52 5.69
N MET A 15 5.98 -3.02 5.37
CA MET A 15 7.04 -2.29 4.69
C MET A 15 7.47 -3.05 3.44
N GLY A 16 7.44 -2.40 2.28
CA GLY A 16 7.75 -3.09 1.04
C GLY A 16 7.92 -2.17 -0.17
N TRP A 17 7.87 -2.77 -1.32
CA TRP A 17 7.89 -2.14 -2.63
C TRP A 17 6.65 -2.55 -3.43
N ASN A 18 6.11 -1.61 -4.18
CA ASN A 18 5.03 -1.85 -5.13
C ASN A 18 5.43 -1.29 -6.50
N SER A 19 5.11 -2.01 -7.55
CA SER A 19 5.58 -1.70 -8.91
C SER A 19 4.87 -0.52 -9.59
N TYR A 20 3.76 0.01 -9.04
CA TYR A 20 2.87 0.89 -9.79
C TYR A 20 3.48 2.24 -10.14
N ASP A 21 3.97 3.01 -9.18
CA ASP A 21 4.39 4.41 -9.42
C ASP A 21 5.53 4.56 -10.45
N TYR A 22 6.33 3.53 -10.65
CA TYR A 22 7.37 3.54 -11.67
C TYR A 22 6.92 2.82 -12.93
N TYR A 23 6.39 1.58 -12.81
CA TYR A 23 6.09 0.73 -13.96
C TYR A 23 4.65 0.80 -14.46
N ASN A 24 3.73 1.48 -13.75
CA ASN A 24 2.31 1.48 -14.10
C ASN A 24 1.80 0.02 -14.21
N THR A 25 1.23 -0.34 -15.34
CA THR A 25 0.74 -1.69 -15.66
C THR A 25 1.79 -2.60 -16.31
N THR A 26 3.01 -2.10 -16.58
CA THR A 26 3.95 -2.70 -17.53
C THR A 26 5.02 -3.59 -16.93
N VAL A 27 5.08 -3.70 -15.60
CA VAL A 27 6.12 -4.48 -14.91
C VAL A 27 6.20 -5.93 -15.43
N ASN A 28 7.40 -6.46 -15.55
CA ASN A 28 7.67 -7.84 -15.95
C ASN A 28 8.54 -8.59 -14.92
N GLU A 29 8.67 -9.90 -15.09
CA GLU A 29 9.38 -10.75 -14.15
C GLU A 29 10.84 -10.32 -13.91
N ALA A 30 11.57 -9.92 -14.97
CA ALA A 30 12.95 -9.51 -14.82
C ALA A 30 13.08 -8.26 -13.93
N GLN A 31 12.19 -7.29 -14.11
CA GLN A 31 12.13 -6.07 -13.30
C GLN A 31 11.77 -6.37 -11.84
N VAL A 32 10.81 -7.25 -11.60
CA VAL A 32 10.45 -7.69 -10.25
C VAL A 32 11.63 -8.34 -9.55
N ARG A 33 12.36 -9.24 -10.24
CA ARG A 33 13.56 -9.90 -9.69
C ARG A 33 14.65 -8.89 -9.33
N GLN A 34 14.92 -7.91 -10.19
CA GLN A 34 15.92 -6.86 -9.92
C GLN A 34 15.57 -6.02 -8.69
N ASN A 35 14.30 -5.62 -8.55
CA ASN A 35 13.83 -4.90 -7.36
C ASN A 35 13.91 -5.76 -6.09
N ALA A 36 13.54 -7.04 -6.17
CA ALA A 36 13.65 -7.97 -5.04
C ALA A 36 15.11 -8.20 -4.61
N GLU A 37 16.03 -8.39 -5.55
CA GLU A 37 17.47 -8.52 -5.27
C GLU A 37 18.04 -7.27 -4.60
N TYR A 38 17.67 -6.09 -5.11
CA TYR A 38 18.10 -4.83 -4.49
C TYR A 38 17.58 -4.69 -3.06
N MET A 39 16.28 -4.97 -2.86
CA MET A 39 15.65 -4.94 -1.54
C MET A 39 16.33 -5.90 -0.57
N ALA A 40 16.54 -7.14 -0.98
CA ALA A 40 17.19 -8.16 -0.16
C ALA A 40 18.59 -7.72 0.30
N LYS A 41 19.35 -7.13 -0.61
CA LYS A 41 20.74 -6.69 -0.35
C LYS A 41 20.82 -5.44 0.52
N ASN A 42 19.96 -4.43 0.25
CA ASN A 42 20.15 -3.09 0.79
C ASN A 42 19.13 -2.69 1.86
N LEU A 43 17.90 -3.23 1.82
CA LEU A 43 16.78 -2.75 2.62
C LEU A 43 16.24 -3.77 3.62
N LYS A 44 16.34 -5.07 3.34
CA LYS A 44 15.76 -6.14 4.18
C LYS A 44 16.17 -6.05 5.66
N LYS A 45 17.43 -5.74 5.96
CA LYS A 45 17.92 -5.63 7.35
C LYS A 45 17.23 -4.51 8.16
N TYR A 46 16.58 -3.57 7.48
CA TYR A 46 15.81 -2.49 8.08
C TYR A 46 14.32 -2.81 8.21
N GLY A 47 13.90 -4.00 7.73
CA GLY A 47 12.53 -4.50 7.86
C GLY A 47 11.66 -4.35 6.61
N TRP A 48 12.24 -3.96 5.47
CA TRP A 48 11.55 -3.98 4.18
C TRP A 48 11.47 -5.41 3.66
N GLU A 49 10.24 -5.92 3.46
CA GLU A 49 10.07 -7.35 3.19
C GLU A 49 9.07 -7.70 2.08
N TYR A 50 8.11 -6.83 1.76
CA TYR A 50 7.09 -7.15 0.75
C TYR A 50 7.50 -6.69 -0.64
N VAL A 51 7.40 -7.56 -1.65
CA VAL A 51 7.58 -7.28 -3.08
C VAL A 51 6.24 -7.48 -3.76
N VAL A 52 5.57 -6.39 -4.14
CA VAL A 52 4.19 -6.41 -4.65
C VAL A 52 4.15 -6.07 -6.13
N ILE A 53 3.60 -6.97 -6.93
CA ILE A 53 3.29 -6.74 -8.34
C ILE A 53 1.91 -6.08 -8.42
N ASP A 54 1.84 -4.88 -8.98
CA ASP A 54 0.59 -4.13 -9.12
C ASP A 54 -0.20 -4.53 -10.37
N ILE A 55 -1.23 -3.80 -10.70
CA ILE A 55 -2.32 -4.06 -11.65
C ILE A 55 -1.89 -4.59 -13.02
N GLN A 56 -2.77 -5.37 -13.66
CA GLN A 56 -2.67 -5.92 -15.03
C GLN A 56 -1.52 -6.91 -15.28
N TRP A 57 -1.03 -7.60 -14.27
CA TRP A 57 -0.06 -8.69 -14.44
C TRP A 57 -0.58 -9.86 -15.30
N SER A 58 -1.89 -10.01 -15.42
CA SER A 58 -2.56 -11.01 -16.25
C SER A 58 -2.80 -10.57 -17.71
N ASP A 59 -2.59 -9.28 -18.04
CA ASP A 59 -2.79 -8.77 -19.38
C ASP A 59 -1.49 -8.88 -20.21
N PRO A 60 -1.48 -9.69 -21.30
CA PRO A 60 -0.32 -9.83 -22.17
C PRO A 60 0.01 -8.57 -22.96
N ASP A 61 -0.95 -7.65 -23.06
CA ASP A 61 -0.86 -6.43 -23.85
C ASP A 61 -0.76 -5.16 -22.99
N ALA A 62 -0.60 -5.31 -21.67
CA ALA A 62 -0.48 -4.18 -20.76
C ALA A 62 0.56 -3.15 -21.22
N GLY A 63 0.18 -1.87 -21.18
CA GLY A 63 1.00 -0.74 -21.63
C GLY A 63 0.93 -0.43 -23.14
N LYS A 64 0.39 -1.29 -23.99
CA LYS A 64 0.25 -1.02 -25.44
C LYS A 64 -0.67 0.16 -25.74
N GLN A 65 -1.67 0.38 -24.89
CA GLN A 65 -2.64 1.45 -25.02
C GLN A 65 -2.15 2.81 -24.54
N ASN A 66 -1.03 2.89 -23.84
CA ASN A 66 -0.49 4.15 -23.29
C ASN A 66 -0.28 5.22 -24.38
N LYS A 67 0.06 4.81 -25.60
CA LYS A 67 0.23 5.73 -26.75
C LYS A 67 -1.07 6.45 -27.16
N SER A 68 -2.24 5.88 -26.89
CA SER A 68 -3.54 6.48 -27.17
C SER A 68 -4.09 7.30 -26.00
N GLY A 69 -3.41 7.36 -24.88
CA GLY A 69 -3.89 7.99 -23.65
C GLY A 69 -4.98 7.21 -22.92
N VAL A 70 -5.22 5.95 -23.34
CA VAL A 70 -6.17 5.04 -22.66
C VAL A 70 -5.38 4.02 -21.86
N GLN A 71 -5.53 4.03 -20.55
CA GLN A 71 -4.83 3.11 -19.66
C GLN A 71 -5.52 1.74 -19.58
N TYR A 72 -6.84 1.72 -19.51
CA TYR A 72 -7.63 0.50 -19.38
C TYR A 72 -8.63 0.37 -20.52
N ILE A 73 -8.63 -0.79 -21.21
CA ILE A 73 -9.54 -1.08 -22.30
C ILE A 73 -10.71 -1.91 -21.76
N PRO A 74 -11.96 -1.45 -21.89
CA PRO A 74 -13.13 -2.24 -21.51
C PRO A 74 -13.16 -3.59 -22.21
N PHE A 75 -13.48 -4.66 -21.48
CA PHE A 75 -13.47 -6.04 -21.97
C PHE A 75 -12.10 -6.55 -22.45
N SER A 76 -11.02 -6.06 -21.83
CA SER A 76 -9.69 -6.61 -22.08
C SER A 76 -9.70 -8.12 -21.87
N ARG A 77 -9.06 -8.86 -22.81
CA ARG A 77 -8.91 -10.32 -22.72
C ARG A 77 -7.57 -10.64 -22.07
N PHE A 78 -7.52 -10.51 -20.78
CA PHE A 78 -6.37 -10.96 -20.00
C PHE A 78 -6.40 -12.49 -19.77
N CYS A 79 -5.28 -13.04 -19.30
CA CYS A 79 -5.12 -14.47 -19.09
C CYS A 79 -5.95 -14.94 -17.89
N ILE A 80 -6.74 -16.00 -18.10
CA ILE A 80 -7.49 -16.72 -17.06
C ILE A 80 -7.32 -18.23 -17.23
N ASP A 81 -7.57 -18.97 -16.16
CA ASP A 81 -7.64 -20.44 -16.19
C ASP A 81 -9.06 -20.94 -16.52
N GLU A 82 -9.23 -22.28 -16.48
CA GLU A 82 -10.50 -22.94 -16.76
C GLU A 82 -11.65 -22.62 -15.80
N PHE A 83 -11.36 -21.93 -14.67
CA PHE A 83 -12.34 -21.51 -13.65
C PHE A 83 -12.51 -20.00 -13.58
N SER A 84 -12.21 -19.29 -14.64
CA SER A 84 -12.34 -17.82 -14.75
C SER A 84 -11.46 -17.03 -13.77
N ARG A 85 -10.39 -17.65 -13.19
CA ARG A 85 -9.46 -17.00 -12.30
C ARG A 85 -8.30 -16.41 -13.09
N GLN A 86 -7.86 -15.22 -12.73
CA GLN A 86 -6.72 -14.56 -13.37
C GLN A 86 -5.43 -15.36 -13.16
N ILE A 87 -4.63 -15.51 -14.22
CA ILE A 87 -3.29 -16.11 -14.20
C ILE A 87 -2.27 -15.16 -14.85
N PRO A 88 -0.97 -15.23 -14.48
CA PRO A 88 0.04 -14.34 -15.04
C PRO A 88 0.18 -14.52 -16.55
N ALA A 89 0.39 -13.40 -17.26
CA ALA A 89 0.68 -13.41 -18.69
C ALA A 89 2.11 -13.95 -18.93
N GLU A 90 2.24 -15.12 -19.55
CA GLU A 90 3.51 -15.84 -19.72
C GLU A 90 4.58 -15.03 -20.49
N ASN A 91 4.15 -14.16 -21.42
CA ASN A 91 5.08 -13.30 -22.16
C ASN A 91 5.73 -12.21 -21.28
N ARG A 92 5.14 -11.90 -20.13
CA ARG A 92 5.65 -10.94 -19.14
C ARG A 92 6.28 -11.63 -17.94
N PHE A 93 5.73 -12.78 -17.56
CA PHE A 93 6.17 -13.61 -16.44
C PHE A 93 6.48 -15.04 -16.92
N PRO A 94 7.60 -15.24 -17.65
CA PRO A 94 7.87 -16.50 -18.34
C PRO A 94 8.02 -17.70 -17.40
N SER A 95 8.37 -17.51 -16.14
CA SER A 95 8.43 -18.61 -15.18
C SER A 95 7.04 -19.16 -14.80
N SER A 96 5.95 -18.46 -15.16
CA SER A 96 4.58 -18.93 -14.94
C SER A 96 4.09 -19.95 -15.94
N ALA A 97 4.87 -20.19 -17.01
CA ALA A 97 4.51 -21.10 -18.09
C ALA A 97 4.17 -22.51 -17.60
N GLY A 98 3.30 -23.19 -18.35
CA GLY A 98 2.87 -24.55 -18.02
C GLY A 98 1.93 -24.64 -16.82
N GLY A 99 1.21 -23.57 -16.51
CA GLY A 99 0.23 -23.54 -15.41
C GLY A 99 0.83 -23.36 -14.02
N LEU A 100 2.11 -22.99 -13.93
CA LEU A 100 2.81 -22.81 -12.64
C LEU A 100 2.37 -21.53 -11.91
N GLY A 101 1.76 -20.57 -12.62
CA GLY A 101 1.37 -19.30 -12.06
C GLY A 101 2.55 -18.53 -11.47
N PHE A 102 2.33 -17.78 -10.41
CA PHE A 102 3.42 -17.05 -9.76
C PHE A 102 4.31 -17.89 -8.84
N LYS A 103 4.03 -19.20 -8.69
CA LYS A 103 4.80 -20.03 -7.74
C LYS A 103 6.33 -19.95 -7.93
N PRO A 104 6.92 -20.07 -9.14
CA PRO A 104 8.37 -19.99 -9.29
C PRO A 104 8.95 -18.64 -8.94
N LEU A 105 8.23 -17.53 -9.20
CA LEU A 105 8.65 -16.18 -8.84
C LEU A 105 8.54 -15.96 -7.34
N ALA A 106 7.43 -16.40 -6.71
CA ALA A 106 7.25 -16.32 -5.27
C ALA A 106 8.31 -17.14 -4.52
N ASP A 107 8.59 -18.38 -4.94
CA ASP A 107 9.65 -19.23 -4.37
C ASP A 107 11.02 -18.53 -4.46
N TYR A 108 11.30 -17.86 -5.59
CA TYR A 108 12.53 -17.07 -5.74
C TYR A 108 12.60 -15.91 -4.74
N ILE A 109 11.53 -15.12 -4.61
CA ILE A 109 11.45 -13.98 -3.67
C ILE A 109 11.59 -14.49 -2.23
N HIS A 110 10.93 -15.59 -1.88
CA HIS A 110 11.08 -16.25 -0.59
C HIS A 110 12.52 -16.73 -0.34
N SER A 111 13.23 -17.23 -1.37
CA SER A 111 14.64 -17.63 -1.23
C SER A 111 15.57 -16.47 -0.85
N LEU A 112 15.20 -15.23 -1.19
CA LEU A 112 15.86 -14.00 -0.75
C LEU A 112 15.47 -13.60 0.67
N GLY A 113 14.51 -14.32 1.29
CA GLY A 113 13.93 -14.05 2.60
C GLY A 113 13.02 -12.83 2.61
N LEU A 114 12.35 -12.58 1.49
CA LEU A 114 11.32 -11.56 1.29
C LEU A 114 9.95 -12.22 1.16
N LYS A 115 8.90 -11.42 1.12
CA LYS A 115 7.51 -11.84 0.97
C LYS A 115 6.96 -11.39 -0.38
N PHE A 116 6.11 -12.20 -1.00
CA PHE A 116 5.55 -11.94 -2.31
C PHE A 116 4.11 -11.44 -2.25
N GLY A 117 3.79 -10.41 -3.00
CA GLY A 117 2.45 -9.83 -3.08
C GLY A 117 1.97 -9.59 -4.50
N ILE A 118 0.66 -9.54 -4.65
CA ILE A 118 -0.02 -9.21 -5.90
C ILE A 118 -1.12 -8.19 -5.67
N HIS A 119 -1.47 -7.47 -6.73
CA HIS A 119 -2.67 -6.67 -6.84
C HIS A 119 -3.77 -7.46 -7.55
N ILE A 120 -5.02 -7.27 -7.15
CA ILE A 120 -6.21 -7.70 -7.90
C ILE A 120 -7.26 -6.59 -7.91
N MET A 121 -8.07 -6.55 -8.98
CA MET A 121 -9.35 -5.85 -8.91
C MET A 121 -10.35 -6.74 -8.16
N ARG A 122 -11.27 -6.15 -7.38
CA ARG A 122 -12.42 -6.93 -6.89
C ARG A 122 -13.23 -7.47 -8.07
N GLY A 123 -13.94 -8.58 -7.84
CA GLY A 123 -14.92 -9.06 -8.81
C GLY A 123 -14.47 -10.24 -9.65
N ILE A 124 -15.21 -10.44 -10.75
CA ILE A 124 -15.01 -11.50 -11.72
C ILE A 124 -14.85 -10.92 -13.13
N PRO A 125 -14.01 -11.48 -14.02
CA PRO A 125 -13.79 -10.95 -15.36
C PRO A 125 -15.07 -10.81 -16.16
N ARG A 126 -15.32 -9.61 -16.70
CA ARG A 126 -16.54 -9.35 -17.49
C ARG A 126 -16.64 -10.23 -18.72
N PHE A 127 -15.52 -10.46 -19.42
CA PHE A 127 -15.56 -11.35 -20.60
C PHE A 127 -15.88 -12.81 -20.21
N ALA A 128 -15.43 -13.28 -19.04
CA ALA A 128 -15.79 -14.59 -18.54
C ALA A 128 -17.30 -14.72 -18.30
N ALA A 129 -17.92 -13.68 -17.72
CA ALA A 129 -19.36 -13.63 -17.54
C ALA A 129 -20.11 -13.59 -18.90
N HIS A 130 -19.63 -12.81 -19.87
CA HIS A 130 -20.26 -12.73 -21.19
C HIS A 130 -20.12 -14.02 -22.04
N GLU A 131 -19.08 -14.79 -21.80
CA GLU A 131 -18.84 -16.07 -22.47
C GLU A 131 -19.37 -17.27 -21.69
N HIS A 132 -20.05 -17.02 -20.55
CA HIS A 132 -20.61 -18.07 -19.66
C HIS A 132 -19.55 -19.10 -19.24
N LEU A 133 -18.32 -18.64 -18.94
CA LEU A 133 -17.24 -19.52 -18.55
C LEU A 133 -17.47 -20.08 -17.13
N PRO A 134 -17.00 -21.30 -16.85
CA PRO A 134 -17.24 -21.93 -15.56
C PRO A 134 -16.47 -21.28 -14.41
N ILE A 135 -16.98 -21.44 -13.20
CA ILE A 135 -16.25 -21.20 -11.95
C ILE A 135 -16.06 -22.51 -11.18
N LYS A 136 -15.07 -22.54 -10.29
CA LYS A 136 -14.88 -23.67 -9.36
C LYS A 136 -15.88 -23.53 -8.19
N THR A 137 -16.62 -24.60 -7.90
CA THR A 137 -17.54 -24.67 -6.78
C THR A 137 -17.14 -25.78 -5.80
N HIS A 138 -17.47 -25.63 -4.53
CA HIS A 138 -17.15 -26.60 -3.49
C HIS A 138 -17.88 -27.95 -3.64
N ASP A 139 -19.09 -27.93 -4.19
CA ASP A 139 -19.98 -29.08 -4.33
C ASP A 139 -19.97 -29.73 -5.73
N GLY A 140 -19.17 -29.18 -6.67
CA GLY A 140 -19.10 -29.62 -8.05
C GLY A 140 -20.31 -29.22 -8.91
N THR A 141 -21.20 -28.38 -8.41
CA THR A 141 -22.31 -27.81 -9.20
C THR A 141 -21.77 -26.97 -10.35
N LYS A 142 -22.32 -27.15 -11.54
CA LYS A 142 -21.90 -26.38 -12.73
C LYS A 142 -22.48 -24.97 -12.67
N ILE A 143 -21.68 -24.02 -12.23
CA ILE A 143 -22.00 -22.60 -12.17
C ILE A 143 -21.09 -21.87 -13.16
N THR A 144 -21.63 -20.86 -13.83
CA THR A 144 -20.90 -20.01 -14.76
C THR A 144 -20.76 -18.59 -14.20
N ALA A 145 -19.76 -17.85 -14.68
CA ALA A 145 -19.38 -16.53 -14.20
C ALA A 145 -20.53 -15.51 -14.20
N ASP A 146 -21.41 -15.56 -15.23
CA ASP A 146 -22.59 -14.67 -15.32
C ASP A 146 -23.63 -14.91 -14.20
N MET A 147 -23.70 -16.13 -13.66
CA MET A 147 -24.64 -16.45 -12.59
C MET A 147 -24.28 -15.76 -11.27
N ILE A 148 -23.00 -15.51 -11.04
CA ILE A 148 -22.49 -14.83 -9.83
C ILE A 148 -22.07 -13.38 -10.06
N ALA A 149 -21.89 -12.96 -11.31
CA ALA A 149 -21.56 -11.57 -11.64
C ALA A 149 -22.69 -10.61 -11.30
N ASN A 150 -22.34 -9.44 -10.76
CA ASN A 150 -23.28 -8.33 -10.58
C ASN A 150 -23.04 -7.29 -11.69
N PRO A 151 -23.85 -7.28 -12.76
CA PRO A 151 -23.63 -6.38 -13.90
C PRO A 151 -23.88 -4.90 -13.58
N TYR A 152 -24.45 -4.59 -12.42
CA TYR A 152 -24.64 -3.22 -11.95
C TYR A 152 -23.47 -2.72 -11.10
N SER A 153 -22.49 -3.57 -10.79
CA SER A 153 -21.30 -3.23 -10.01
C SER A 153 -20.07 -3.33 -10.90
N ILE A 154 -19.60 -2.18 -11.41
CA ILE A 154 -18.45 -2.07 -12.32
C ILE A 154 -17.58 -0.92 -11.84
N SER A 155 -16.25 -1.08 -11.85
CA SER A 155 -15.34 0.03 -11.62
C SER A 155 -15.47 1.10 -12.70
N ARG A 156 -15.44 2.38 -12.30
CA ARG A 156 -15.53 3.51 -13.26
C ARG A 156 -14.22 3.75 -13.99
N TRP A 157 -13.10 3.48 -13.34
CA TRP A 157 -11.77 3.76 -13.89
C TRP A 157 -11.15 2.52 -14.57
N ASN A 158 -11.49 1.31 -14.13
CA ASN A 158 -11.08 0.06 -14.78
C ASN A 158 -12.29 -0.89 -14.92
N PRO A 159 -13.02 -0.85 -16.06
CA PRO A 159 -14.25 -1.59 -16.21
C PRO A 159 -14.06 -3.05 -16.66
N ASP A 160 -12.97 -3.71 -16.28
CA ASP A 160 -12.65 -5.08 -16.72
C ASP A 160 -13.36 -6.16 -15.90
N MET A 161 -13.87 -5.81 -14.71
CA MET A 161 -14.50 -6.73 -13.78
C MET A 161 -15.94 -6.35 -13.49
N TYR A 162 -16.80 -7.35 -13.27
CA TYR A 162 -18.05 -7.18 -12.55
C TYR A 162 -17.82 -7.48 -11.07
N GLY A 163 -18.51 -6.80 -10.16
CA GLY A 163 -18.61 -7.22 -8.77
C GLY A 163 -19.21 -8.61 -8.65
N VAL A 164 -18.92 -9.33 -7.58
CA VAL A 164 -19.47 -10.65 -7.28
C VAL A 164 -20.68 -10.51 -6.37
N LYS A 165 -21.77 -11.23 -6.68
CA LYS A 165 -22.98 -11.29 -5.84
C LYS A 165 -22.66 -11.91 -4.48
N ASP A 166 -23.24 -11.36 -3.43
CA ASP A 166 -23.25 -11.95 -2.09
C ASP A 166 -24.14 -13.21 -2.08
N CYS A 167 -23.51 -14.35 -2.36
CA CYS A 167 -24.14 -15.67 -2.38
C CYS A 167 -23.09 -16.77 -2.20
N SER A 168 -23.53 -18.02 -1.91
CA SER A 168 -22.61 -19.14 -1.67
C SER A 168 -21.62 -19.38 -2.82
N TYR A 169 -22.09 -19.35 -4.06
CA TYR A 169 -21.21 -19.55 -5.21
C TYR A 169 -20.30 -18.32 -5.49
N GLY A 170 -20.70 -17.12 -5.04
CA GLY A 170 -19.81 -15.95 -5.03
C GLY A 170 -18.66 -16.14 -4.03
N GLN A 171 -18.95 -16.68 -2.84
CA GLN A 171 -17.92 -17.09 -1.88
C GLN A 171 -17.01 -18.17 -2.46
N ASP A 172 -17.57 -19.23 -3.10
CA ASP A 172 -16.79 -20.30 -3.74
C ASP A 172 -15.79 -19.75 -4.77
N TYR A 173 -16.20 -18.76 -5.54
CA TYR A 173 -15.30 -18.13 -6.52
C TYR A 173 -14.10 -17.46 -5.83
N TYR A 174 -14.35 -16.63 -4.80
CA TYR A 174 -13.25 -16.02 -4.04
C TYR A 174 -12.40 -17.06 -3.32
N ASP A 175 -13.03 -18.07 -2.69
CA ASP A 175 -12.29 -19.17 -2.05
C ASP A 175 -11.34 -19.85 -3.05
N SER A 176 -11.82 -20.13 -4.26
CA SER A 176 -11.01 -20.74 -5.30
C SER A 176 -9.85 -19.85 -5.79
N CYS A 177 -10.06 -18.51 -5.85
CA CYS A 177 -9.00 -17.58 -6.18
C CYS A 177 -7.91 -17.55 -5.11
N PHE A 178 -8.30 -17.48 -3.84
CA PHE A 178 -7.34 -17.41 -2.74
C PHE A 178 -6.66 -18.77 -2.47
N GLU A 179 -7.31 -19.91 -2.73
CA GLU A 179 -6.64 -21.20 -2.80
C GLU A 179 -5.52 -21.20 -3.87
N LEU A 180 -5.77 -20.62 -5.04
CA LEU A 180 -4.78 -20.50 -6.10
C LEU A 180 -3.61 -19.59 -5.67
N TYR A 181 -3.90 -18.45 -5.04
CA TYR A 181 -2.88 -17.53 -4.54
C TYR A 181 -2.06 -18.17 -3.41
N ALA A 182 -2.69 -18.97 -2.54
CA ALA A 182 -2.00 -19.74 -1.52
C ALA A 182 -1.04 -20.79 -2.13
N GLN A 183 -1.46 -21.48 -3.19
CA GLN A 183 -0.62 -22.42 -3.94
C GLN A 183 0.58 -21.72 -4.60
N TRP A 184 0.41 -20.48 -5.05
CA TRP A 184 1.52 -19.69 -5.58
C TRP A 184 2.46 -19.16 -4.51
N GLY A 185 2.04 -19.13 -3.25
CA GLY A 185 2.84 -18.61 -2.16
C GLY A 185 2.70 -17.11 -1.95
N VAL A 186 1.55 -16.53 -2.27
CA VAL A 186 1.25 -15.09 -2.04
C VAL A 186 1.14 -14.80 -0.55
N ASP A 187 1.76 -13.72 -0.09
CA ASP A 187 1.76 -13.24 1.31
C ASP A 187 1.03 -11.90 1.49
N PHE A 188 0.72 -11.22 0.40
CA PHE A 188 0.09 -9.90 0.40
C PHE A 188 -0.81 -9.73 -0.81
N VAL A 189 -2.05 -9.29 -0.60
CA VAL A 189 -2.99 -8.99 -1.69
C VAL A 189 -3.51 -7.56 -1.53
N LYS A 190 -3.20 -6.70 -2.50
CA LYS A 190 -3.84 -5.39 -2.68
C LYS A 190 -5.07 -5.59 -3.54
N VAL A 191 -6.24 -5.29 -2.98
CA VAL A 191 -7.52 -5.36 -3.70
C VAL A 191 -7.97 -3.96 -4.03
N ASP A 192 -8.25 -3.71 -5.31
CA ASP A 192 -8.63 -2.41 -5.80
C ASP A 192 -10.11 -2.29 -6.16
N ASP A 193 -10.61 -1.06 -6.28
CA ASP A 193 -12.03 -0.68 -6.44
C ASP A 193 -12.93 -1.25 -5.32
N ILE A 194 -12.42 -1.37 -4.10
CA ILE A 194 -13.13 -2.03 -3.00
C ILE A 194 -13.23 -1.18 -1.73
N CYS A 195 -12.19 -0.42 -1.39
CA CYS A 195 -12.19 0.42 -0.19
C CYS A 195 -13.14 1.61 -0.34
N ASN A 196 -13.14 2.22 -1.52
CA ASN A 196 -14.09 3.25 -1.93
C ASN A 196 -14.45 3.02 -3.39
N THR A 197 -15.72 2.73 -3.66
CA THR A 197 -16.21 2.51 -5.02
C THR A 197 -16.83 3.79 -5.56
N ASN A 198 -16.13 4.49 -6.43
CA ASN A 198 -16.61 5.74 -7.04
C ASN A 198 -17.82 5.55 -7.97
N MET A 199 -18.28 4.32 -8.18
CA MET A 199 -19.41 4.00 -9.05
C MET A 199 -20.73 4.56 -8.53
N TYR A 200 -20.91 4.54 -7.20
CA TYR A 200 -22.11 5.01 -6.52
C TYR A 200 -21.73 6.11 -5.53
N PRO A 201 -21.78 7.40 -5.93
CA PRO A 201 -21.40 8.50 -5.04
C PRO A 201 -22.19 8.56 -3.73
N GLU A 202 -23.47 8.14 -3.76
CA GLU A 202 -24.32 8.06 -2.56
C GLU A 202 -24.01 6.83 -1.68
N ASN A 203 -23.26 5.85 -2.20
CA ASN A 203 -22.81 4.69 -1.47
C ASN A 203 -21.36 4.32 -1.89
N PRO A 204 -20.35 5.07 -1.45
CA PRO A 204 -18.96 4.80 -1.78
C PRO A 204 -18.43 3.49 -1.17
N TYR A 205 -19.21 2.84 -0.31
CA TYR A 205 -18.89 1.57 0.32
C TYR A 205 -19.72 0.40 -0.24
N SER A 206 -20.09 0.45 -1.51
CA SER A 206 -20.98 -0.54 -2.15
C SER A 206 -20.36 -1.95 -2.26
N ALA A 207 -19.05 -2.12 -2.07
CA ALA A 207 -18.35 -3.39 -2.12
C ALA A 207 -18.15 -4.05 -0.73
N GLU A 208 -18.86 -3.59 0.32
CA GLU A 208 -18.75 -4.10 1.70
C GLU A 208 -18.79 -5.63 1.77
N LYS A 209 -19.70 -6.27 1.06
CA LYS A 209 -19.85 -7.74 1.06
C LYS A 209 -18.70 -8.46 0.33
N GLU A 210 -18.09 -7.84 -0.65
CA GLU A 210 -16.93 -8.41 -1.31
C GLU A 210 -15.68 -8.37 -0.40
N ILE A 211 -15.55 -7.36 0.48
CA ILE A 211 -14.52 -7.34 1.53
C ILE A 211 -14.67 -8.55 2.47
N GLU A 212 -15.92 -8.80 2.93
CA GLU A 212 -16.20 -9.94 3.80
C GLU A 212 -15.87 -11.28 3.11
N MET A 213 -16.32 -11.46 1.86
CA MET A 213 -16.05 -12.70 1.10
C MET A 213 -14.55 -12.91 0.87
N ILE A 214 -13.80 -11.86 0.58
CA ILE A 214 -12.34 -11.94 0.39
C ILE A 214 -11.63 -12.28 1.71
N ALA A 215 -12.01 -11.64 2.82
CA ALA A 215 -11.46 -11.95 4.13
C ALA A 215 -11.71 -13.42 4.53
N ASN A 216 -12.94 -13.91 4.30
CA ASN A 216 -13.30 -15.32 4.51
C ASN A 216 -12.44 -16.25 3.62
N ALA A 217 -12.22 -15.88 2.36
CA ALA A 217 -11.41 -16.67 1.43
C ALA A 217 -9.93 -16.74 1.87
N ILE A 218 -9.38 -15.67 2.45
CA ILE A 218 -8.04 -15.68 3.06
C ILE A 218 -8.00 -16.66 4.24
N GLU A 219 -9.00 -16.62 5.13
CA GLU A 219 -9.08 -17.56 6.26
C GLU A 219 -9.21 -19.00 5.77
N ASN A 220 -10.10 -19.25 4.79
CA ASN A 220 -10.40 -20.58 4.26
C ASN A 220 -9.20 -21.22 3.53
N CYS A 221 -8.37 -20.42 2.85
CA CYS A 221 -7.23 -20.95 2.08
C CYS A 221 -6.07 -21.47 2.97
N GLY A 222 -6.09 -21.18 4.27
CA GLY A 222 -5.12 -21.65 5.26
C GLY A 222 -3.72 -21.03 5.16
N ARG A 223 -3.52 -19.98 4.31
CA ARG A 223 -2.29 -19.22 4.23
C ARG A 223 -2.52 -17.81 4.78
N GLN A 224 -1.61 -17.35 5.62
CA GLN A 224 -1.63 -15.96 6.10
C GLN A 224 -1.29 -15.00 4.95
N MET A 225 -2.15 -14.04 4.69
CA MET A 225 -1.96 -12.99 3.68
C MET A 225 -2.39 -11.65 4.26
N VAL A 226 -1.58 -10.61 4.03
CA VAL A 226 -2.00 -9.24 4.32
C VAL A 226 -3.07 -8.84 3.31
N LEU A 227 -4.22 -8.37 3.81
CA LEU A 227 -5.27 -7.78 2.99
C LEU A 227 -5.18 -6.26 3.02
N SER A 228 -4.87 -5.67 1.86
CA SER A 228 -4.79 -4.24 1.61
C SER A 228 -5.94 -3.81 0.71
N LEU A 229 -6.67 -2.75 1.10
CA LEU A 229 -7.84 -2.25 0.37
C LEU A 229 -7.55 -0.88 -0.24
N SER A 230 -7.85 -0.72 -1.55
CA SER A 230 -7.75 0.53 -2.31
C SER A 230 -8.90 0.69 -3.32
N PRO A 231 -9.06 1.87 -4.00
CA PRO A 231 -8.50 3.14 -3.61
C PRO A 231 -9.25 3.75 -2.42
N GLY A 232 -8.69 4.84 -1.87
CA GLY A 232 -9.38 5.67 -0.89
C GLY A 232 -10.15 6.85 -1.54
N PRO A 233 -10.53 7.83 -0.74
CA PRO A 233 -10.41 7.80 0.72
C PRO A 233 -11.41 6.85 1.38
N ALA A 234 -10.94 6.04 2.32
CA ALA A 234 -11.78 5.15 3.10
C ALA A 234 -12.88 5.93 3.86
N VAL A 235 -14.03 5.30 4.01
CA VAL A 235 -15.20 5.89 4.70
C VAL A 235 -15.02 5.73 6.21
N ILE A 236 -14.82 6.84 6.94
CA ILE A 236 -14.48 6.82 8.38
C ILE A 236 -15.56 6.14 9.22
N GLU A 237 -16.83 6.28 8.88
CA GLU A 237 -17.95 5.64 9.56
C GLU A 237 -17.91 4.11 9.46
N LYS A 238 -17.13 3.59 8.51
CA LYS A 238 -16.89 2.16 8.29
C LYS A 238 -15.58 1.64 8.90
N ALA A 239 -14.86 2.46 9.65
CA ALA A 239 -13.58 2.11 10.26
C ALA A 239 -13.62 0.78 11.03
N HIS A 240 -14.72 0.50 11.73
CA HIS A 240 -14.88 -0.76 12.46
C HIS A 240 -14.94 -1.98 11.52
N HIS A 241 -15.58 -1.85 10.36
CA HIS A 241 -15.65 -2.91 9.37
C HIS A 241 -14.28 -3.18 8.75
N TYR A 242 -13.53 -2.15 8.35
CA TYR A 242 -12.14 -2.32 7.88
C TYR A 242 -11.28 -3.05 8.93
N LYS A 243 -11.36 -2.66 10.20
CA LYS A 243 -10.63 -3.29 11.30
C LYS A 243 -10.98 -4.77 11.51
N ASN A 244 -12.20 -5.18 11.18
CA ASN A 244 -12.62 -6.57 11.32
C ASN A 244 -12.09 -7.46 10.18
N PHE A 245 -11.98 -6.92 8.97
CA PHE A 245 -11.77 -7.73 7.76
C PHE A 245 -10.46 -7.48 7.04
N ALA A 246 -9.83 -6.32 7.19
CA ALA A 246 -8.60 -5.96 6.48
C ALA A 246 -7.43 -5.63 7.42
N ASN A 247 -6.21 -5.69 6.90
CA ASN A 247 -5.01 -5.29 7.63
C ASN A 247 -4.63 -3.83 7.35
N MET A 248 -4.91 -3.34 6.13
CA MET A 248 -4.66 -1.95 5.76
C MET A 248 -5.71 -1.47 4.77
N TRP A 249 -5.96 -0.16 4.77
CA TRP A 249 -6.96 0.49 3.90
C TRP A 249 -6.55 1.92 3.60
N ARG A 250 -6.69 2.31 2.35
CA ARG A 250 -6.28 3.61 1.84
C ARG A 250 -7.16 4.74 2.39
N ILE A 251 -6.54 5.70 3.08
CA ILE A 251 -7.24 6.89 3.60
C ILE A 251 -7.21 8.07 2.63
N THR A 252 -6.63 7.87 1.46
CA THR A 252 -6.55 8.85 0.37
C THR A 252 -6.82 8.17 -0.96
N ASP A 253 -7.16 8.95 -1.98
CA ASP A 253 -6.99 8.55 -3.37
C ASP A 253 -5.50 8.41 -3.73
N ASP A 254 -5.13 8.14 -4.97
CA ASP A 254 -3.73 7.96 -5.35
C ASP A 254 -2.88 9.16 -4.94
N PHE A 255 -1.83 8.88 -4.20
CA PHE A 255 -0.90 9.88 -3.69
C PHE A 255 0.32 9.99 -4.61
N TRP A 256 0.59 11.21 -5.05
CA TRP A 256 1.69 11.51 -5.97
C TRP A 256 2.60 12.60 -5.38
N ASP A 257 3.69 12.88 -6.07
CA ASP A 257 4.73 13.86 -5.75
C ASP A 257 4.24 15.32 -5.90
N ASP A 258 3.18 15.66 -5.17
CA ASP A 258 2.57 17.02 -5.10
C ASP A 258 2.43 17.45 -3.64
N TRP A 259 3.02 18.60 -3.31
CA TRP A 259 2.96 19.16 -1.96
C TRP A 259 1.53 19.36 -1.44
N LYS A 260 0.58 19.68 -2.32
CA LYS A 260 -0.84 19.85 -1.91
C LYS A 260 -1.44 18.56 -1.41
N LEU A 261 -1.07 17.42 -2.02
CA LEU A 261 -1.51 16.10 -1.58
C LEU A 261 -0.88 15.76 -0.22
N LEU A 262 0.42 16.05 -0.06
CA LEU A 262 1.11 15.84 1.20
C LEU A 262 0.53 16.71 2.33
N LYS A 263 0.26 17.99 2.06
CA LYS A 263 -0.39 18.87 3.03
C LYS A 263 -1.78 18.37 3.44
N ALA A 264 -2.58 17.92 2.49
CA ALA A 264 -3.92 17.36 2.76
C ALA A 264 -3.87 16.03 3.56
N MET A 265 -2.74 15.32 3.54
CA MET A 265 -2.58 14.06 4.28
C MET A 265 -2.58 14.29 5.80
N PHE A 266 -2.15 15.44 6.28
CA PHE A 266 -2.16 15.75 7.72
C PHE A 266 -3.56 15.71 8.33
N GLU A 267 -4.56 16.28 7.65
CA GLU A 267 -5.96 16.21 8.07
C GLU A 267 -6.48 14.77 8.03
N ARG A 268 -6.14 14.01 6.98
CA ARG A 268 -6.54 12.60 6.87
C ARG A 268 -5.94 11.76 8.01
N CYS A 269 -4.67 11.95 8.31
CA CYS A 269 -4.01 11.28 9.42
C CYS A 269 -4.66 11.65 10.77
N GLU A 270 -5.01 12.93 10.99
CA GLU A 270 -5.71 13.37 12.20
C GLU A 270 -7.06 12.64 12.37
N VAL A 271 -7.85 12.56 11.30
CA VAL A 271 -9.15 11.85 11.30
C VAL A 271 -8.99 10.36 11.64
N TRP A 272 -7.94 9.72 11.10
CA TRP A 272 -7.75 8.27 11.23
C TRP A 272 -6.85 7.85 12.40
N GLN A 273 -6.24 8.79 13.14
CA GLN A 273 -5.24 8.49 14.18
C GLN A 273 -5.70 7.48 15.24
N SER A 274 -6.99 7.48 15.62
CA SER A 274 -7.53 6.56 16.62
C SER A 274 -7.77 5.14 16.10
N HIS A 275 -7.51 4.89 14.82
CA HIS A 275 -7.76 3.61 14.17
C HIS A 275 -6.50 2.82 13.85
N THR A 276 -5.30 3.36 14.15
CA THR A 276 -4.01 2.65 14.03
C THR A 276 -3.81 1.69 15.19
N GLY A 277 -3.23 0.52 14.93
CA GLY A 277 -2.91 -0.46 15.95
C GLY A 277 -2.54 -1.81 15.35
N GLU A 278 -2.17 -2.76 16.16
CA GLU A 278 -1.75 -4.10 15.73
C GLU A 278 -2.74 -4.72 14.74
N GLY A 279 -2.23 -5.07 13.55
CA GLY A 279 -3.02 -5.64 12.46
C GLY A 279 -3.99 -4.69 11.77
N ASN A 280 -3.95 -3.37 12.08
CA ASN A 280 -4.89 -2.37 11.60
C ASN A 280 -4.16 -1.08 11.22
N TRP A 281 -3.95 -0.86 9.92
CA TRP A 281 -3.08 0.18 9.41
C TRP A 281 -3.80 1.04 8.36
N PRO A 282 -4.34 2.22 8.75
CA PRO A 282 -4.74 3.23 7.78
C PRO A 282 -3.55 3.61 6.91
N ASP A 283 -3.75 3.55 5.58
CA ASP A 283 -2.68 3.61 4.59
C ASP A 283 -2.67 4.96 3.87
N CYS A 284 -1.57 5.68 4.01
CA CYS A 284 -1.33 6.96 3.34
C CYS A 284 -0.87 6.81 1.88
N ASP A 285 -0.87 5.60 1.33
CA ASP A 285 -0.37 5.24 0.01
C ASP A 285 1.16 5.13 -0.09
N MET A 286 1.62 4.84 -1.29
CA MET A 286 3.02 4.62 -1.61
C MET A 286 3.88 5.88 -1.39
N LEU A 287 5.17 5.66 -1.28
CA LEU A 287 6.19 6.68 -1.13
C LEU A 287 6.76 7.03 -2.52
N PRO A 288 6.27 8.10 -3.19
CA PRO A 288 6.87 8.56 -4.44
C PRO A 288 8.23 9.19 -4.14
N MET A 289 9.29 8.65 -4.72
CA MET A 289 10.64 9.17 -4.52
C MET A 289 11.55 8.86 -5.70
N ASN A 290 12.66 9.59 -5.80
CA ASN A 290 13.71 9.44 -6.80
C ASN A 290 13.17 9.54 -8.24
N VAL A 291 12.85 8.44 -8.91
CA VAL A 291 12.35 8.39 -10.30
C VAL A 291 11.02 7.63 -10.35
N LEU A 292 10.06 8.18 -11.08
CA LEU A 292 8.69 7.68 -11.22
C LEU A 292 8.30 7.61 -12.70
N GLY A 293 7.20 6.93 -13.01
CA GLY A 293 6.44 7.13 -14.23
C GLY A 293 6.99 6.53 -15.51
N TYR A 294 7.98 5.67 -15.46
CA TYR A 294 8.51 4.98 -16.64
C TYR A 294 7.41 4.27 -17.45
N GLY A 295 6.51 3.58 -16.76
CA GLY A 295 5.40 2.85 -17.37
C GLY A 295 4.31 3.70 -18.02
N TRP A 296 4.30 5.03 -17.82
CA TRP A 296 3.38 5.95 -18.50
C TRP A 296 3.93 6.46 -19.84
N GLY A 297 5.21 6.29 -20.09
CA GLY A 297 5.86 6.69 -21.35
C GLY A 297 5.81 5.61 -22.43
N ASP A 298 6.40 5.90 -23.59
CA ASP A 298 6.63 4.90 -24.64
C ASP A 298 7.76 3.95 -24.21
N MET A 299 7.40 2.75 -23.81
CA MET A 299 8.32 1.70 -23.35
C MET A 299 9.36 1.29 -24.38
N ASN A 300 9.14 1.58 -25.68
CA ASN A 300 10.08 1.29 -26.75
C ASN A 300 11.01 2.48 -27.05
N SER A 301 10.80 3.63 -26.43
CA SER A 301 11.66 4.81 -26.61
C SER A 301 12.86 4.76 -25.66
N PRO A 302 14.08 4.85 -26.16
CA PRO A 302 15.28 4.96 -25.31
C PRO A 302 15.34 6.29 -24.54
N GLU A 303 14.51 7.27 -24.93
CA GLU A 303 14.40 8.57 -24.25
C GLU A 303 13.47 8.51 -23.05
N ASN A 304 12.61 7.48 -22.95
CA ASN A 304 11.72 7.32 -21.81
C ASN A 304 12.52 6.97 -20.56
N LYS A 305 12.58 7.90 -19.62
CA LYS A 305 13.25 7.76 -18.32
C LYS A 305 12.29 7.91 -17.12
N GLY A 306 10.99 8.06 -17.40
CA GLY A 306 10.06 8.54 -16.40
C GLY A 306 10.31 10.02 -16.06
N TRP A 307 9.98 10.41 -14.84
CA TRP A 307 10.28 11.76 -14.32
C TRP A 307 10.92 11.68 -12.94
N LYS A 308 11.74 12.69 -12.62
CA LYS A 308 12.30 12.83 -11.28
C LYS A 308 11.19 13.30 -10.32
N CYS A 309 11.10 12.66 -9.16
CA CYS A 309 10.19 13.08 -8.10
C CYS A 309 10.31 14.60 -7.84
N LYS A 310 9.15 15.26 -7.77
CA LYS A 310 9.07 16.72 -7.64
C LYS A 310 9.25 17.21 -6.20
N PHE A 311 9.12 16.33 -5.22
CA PHE A 311 9.38 16.70 -3.84
C PHE A 311 10.81 17.17 -3.65
N THR A 312 10.95 18.27 -2.91
CA THR A 312 12.24 18.70 -2.37
C THR A 312 12.74 17.69 -1.34
N GLN A 313 13.99 17.80 -0.92
CA GLN A 313 14.52 16.94 0.14
C GLN A 313 13.76 17.12 1.45
N GLU A 314 13.33 18.35 1.77
CA GLU A 314 12.57 18.62 2.97
C GLU A 314 11.15 18.05 2.90
N GLU A 315 10.47 18.19 1.76
CA GLU A 315 9.15 17.56 1.55
C GLU A 315 9.22 16.03 1.61
N SER A 316 10.28 15.43 1.06
CA SER A 316 10.52 13.98 1.17
C SER A 316 10.73 13.53 2.62
N ARG A 317 11.51 14.30 3.43
CA ARG A 317 11.64 14.04 4.87
C ARG A 317 10.32 14.21 5.60
N THR A 318 9.56 15.25 5.28
CA THR A 318 8.24 15.53 5.84
C THR A 318 7.28 14.37 5.58
N MET A 319 7.22 13.87 4.33
CA MET A 319 6.42 12.69 3.96
C MET A 319 6.81 11.46 4.81
N VAL A 320 8.08 11.07 4.79
CA VAL A 320 8.53 9.87 5.52
C VAL A 320 8.32 10.02 7.02
N THR A 321 8.47 11.23 7.57
CA THR A 321 8.24 11.52 8.99
C THR A 321 6.76 11.38 9.34
N LEU A 322 5.85 11.94 8.52
CA LEU A 322 4.41 11.83 8.76
C LEU A 322 3.95 10.37 8.70
N TRP A 323 4.31 9.61 7.63
CA TRP A 323 3.99 8.18 7.54
C TRP A 323 4.51 7.41 8.75
N SER A 324 5.72 7.74 9.22
CA SER A 324 6.35 7.03 10.33
C SER A 324 5.71 7.35 11.68
N ILE A 325 5.42 8.61 12.00
CA ILE A 325 4.78 8.97 13.28
C ILE A 325 3.32 8.53 13.32
N PHE A 326 2.60 8.65 12.21
CA PHE A 326 1.22 8.17 12.08
C PHE A 326 1.14 6.64 12.10
N ARG A 327 2.26 5.95 11.79
CA ARG A 327 2.36 4.49 11.68
C ARG A 327 1.58 3.94 10.47
N ALA A 328 1.67 4.62 9.34
CA ALA A 328 1.21 4.10 8.07
C ALA A 328 2.10 2.95 7.56
N PRO A 329 1.58 2.05 6.73
CA PRO A 329 2.39 1.19 5.89
C PRO A 329 3.40 2.01 5.07
N LEU A 330 4.58 1.44 4.83
CA LEU A 330 5.63 2.08 4.04
C LEU A 330 5.85 1.27 2.76
N MET A 331 5.25 1.69 1.65
CA MET A 331 5.37 1.02 0.36
C MET A 331 6.10 1.92 -0.63
N ILE A 332 7.30 1.51 -1.05
CA ILE A 332 8.15 2.29 -1.96
C ILE A 332 7.60 2.20 -3.39
N GLY A 333 7.45 3.33 -4.08
CA GLY A 333 6.87 3.41 -5.42
C GLY A 333 7.89 3.64 -6.56
N THR A 334 9.19 3.65 -6.31
CA THR A 334 10.23 3.85 -7.34
C THR A 334 10.84 2.53 -7.83
N ASP A 335 11.72 2.60 -8.84
CA ASP A 335 12.61 1.49 -9.22
C ASP A 335 13.80 1.43 -8.27
N LEU A 336 13.86 0.42 -7.41
CA LEU A 336 14.84 0.33 -6.32
C LEU A 336 16.30 0.37 -6.80
N PRO A 337 16.70 -0.29 -7.92
CA PRO A 337 18.05 -0.21 -8.43
C PRO A 337 18.52 1.20 -8.81
N GLN A 338 17.61 2.14 -9.01
CA GLN A 338 17.92 3.54 -9.36
C GLN A 338 17.95 4.49 -8.16
N LEU A 339 17.69 4.00 -6.93
CA LEU A 339 17.68 4.86 -5.73
C LEU A 339 18.99 5.66 -5.61
N ASP A 340 18.85 6.98 -5.42
CA ASP A 340 19.97 7.84 -5.05
C ASP A 340 20.32 7.73 -3.56
N ASP A 341 21.48 8.25 -3.18
CA ASP A 341 21.97 8.16 -1.80
C ASP A 341 21.03 8.87 -0.80
N PHE A 342 20.39 9.97 -1.23
CA PHE A 342 19.45 10.68 -0.38
C PHE A 342 18.21 9.84 -0.11
N SER A 343 17.55 9.32 -1.14
CA SER A 343 16.37 8.46 -0.99
C SER A 343 16.69 7.19 -0.20
N LEU A 344 17.85 6.58 -0.45
CA LEU A 344 18.32 5.44 0.32
C LEU A 344 18.49 5.79 1.81
N SER A 345 19.02 6.99 2.12
CA SER A 345 19.20 7.45 3.50
C SER A 345 17.89 7.60 4.27
N LEU A 346 16.80 8.00 3.58
CA LEU A 346 15.45 8.06 4.17
C LEU A 346 14.94 6.67 4.56
N LEU A 347 15.13 5.68 3.67
CA LEU A 347 14.64 4.31 3.82
C LEU A 347 15.46 3.46 4.80
N THR A 348 16.64 3.92 5.19
CA THR A 348 17.58 3.19 6.05
C THR A 348 17.86 3.88 7.39
N ASN A 349 17.08 4.92 7.73
CA ASN A 349 17.17 5.56 9.03
C ASN A 349 16.44 4.73 10.10
N GLU A 350 17.21 3.93 10.85
CA GLU A 350 16.66 3.02 11.87
C GLU A 350 15.88 3.74 12.97
N GLU A 351 16.23 5.00 13.29
CA GLU A 351 15.55 5.77 14.33
C GLU A 351 14.15 6.22 13.87
N ILE A 352 14.00 6.61 12.61
CA ILE A 352 12.71 6.92 11.99
C ILE A 352 11.86 5.64 11.84
N LEU A 353 12.47 4.55 11.39
CA LEU A 353 11.78 3.27 11.24
C LEU A 353 11.36 2.68 12.60
N ALA A 354 12.12 2.91 13.67
CA ALA A 354 11.75 2.53 15.03
C ALA A 354 10.50 3.29 15.50
N MET A 355 10.35 4.56 15.13
CA MET A 355 9.15 5.35 15.39
C MET A 355 7.91 4.76 14.69
N ASN A 356 8.02 4.34 13.43
CA ASN A 356 6.94 3.67 12.69
C ASN A 356 6.48 2.36 13.38
N LYS A 357 7.41 1.63 13.98
CA LYS A 357 7.16 0.36 14.68
C LYS A 357 6.79 0.52 16.16
N ASN A 358 6.71 1.75 16.68
CA ASN A 358 6.34 1.95 18.07
C ASN A 358 4.91 1.40 18.31
N PRO A 359 4.69 0.53 19.33
CA PRO A 359 3.40 -0.14 19.51
C PRO A 359 2.27 0.80 19.99
N LEU A 360 2.62 1.94 20.60
CA LEU A 360 1.62 2.86 21.11
C LEU A 360 1.05 3.76 20.02
N GLN A 361 -0.17 4.20 20.22
CA GLN A 361 -0.85 5.07 19.29
C GLN A 361 -0.27 6.49 19.31
N ALA A 362 -0.04 7.04 18.12
CA ALA A 362 0.31 8.44 17.96
C ALA A 362 -0.94 9.32 17.81
N TYR A 363 -0.79 10.61 18.12
CA TYR A 363 -1.86 11.58 17.97
C TYR A 363 -1.33 12.95 17.60
N GLN A 364 -2.15 13.72 16.88
CA GLN A 364 -1.87 15.13 16.61
C GLN A 364 -2.18 15.96 17.86
N ALA A 365 -1.20 16.73 18.31
CA ALA A 365 -1.32 17.60 19.48
C ALA A 365 -2.04 18.91 19.09
N SER A 366 -3.34 18.82 18.78
CA SER A 366 -4.14 19.90 18.17
C SER A 366 -4.10 21.23 18.95
N SER A 367 -3.93 21.19 20.27
CA SER A 367 -3.78 22.39 21.10
C SER A 367 -2.47 23.16 20.88
N SER A 368 -1.48 22.50 20.27
CA SER A 368 -0.16 23.06 19.94
C SER A 368 0.00 23.34 18.45
N CYS A 369 -1.04 23.04 17.65
CA CYS A 369 -1.06 23.25 16.20
C CYS A 369 -1.69 24.61 15.85
N ASN A 370 -1.32 25.09 14.66
CA ASN A 370 -1.99 26.20 13.99
C ASN A 370 -2.02 25.90 12.47
N GLU A 371 -2.48 26.84 11.66
CA GLU A 371 -2.56 26.66 10.20
C GLU A 371 -1.22 26.39 9.50
N ASN A 372 -0.10 26.78 10.14
CA ASN A 372 1.25 26.70 9.60
C ASN A 372 2.08 25.57 10.22
N VAL A 373 1.79 25.21 11.46
CA VAL A 373 2.58 24.24 12.23
C VAL A 373 1.71 23.12 12.78
N VAL A 374 2.10 21.89 12.52
CA VAL A 374 1.44 20.69 13.05
C VAL A 374 2.43 19.91 13.89
N ILE A 375 1.97 19.43 15.05
CA ILE A 375 2.77 18.65 15.99
C ILE A 375 2.09 17.29 16.23
N TRP A 376 2.88 16.24 16.11
CA TRP A 376 2.47 14.86 16.42
C TRP A 376 3.28 14.31 17.57
N ILE A 377 2.63 13.53 18.45
CA ILE A 377 3.23 12.90 19.61
C ILE A 377 2.96 11.39 19.59
N ASN A 378 3.96 10.61 19.95
CA ASN A 378 3.85 9.17 20.14
C ASN A 378 4.65 8.75 21.37
N GLU A 379 3.94 8.32 22.43
CA GLU A 379 4.55 7.85 23.67
C GLU A 379 5.35 6.57 23.43
N CYS A 380 6.46 6.39 24.15
CA CYS A 380 7.19 5.11 24.12
C CYS A 380 6.71 4.17 25.24
N PRO A 381 6.80 2.84 25.03
CA PRO A 381 6.37 1.85 26.04
C PRO A 381 7.15 1.93 27.37
N ASP A 382 8.36 2.50 27.36
CA ASP A 382 9.20 2.67 28.54
C ASP A 382 8.66 3.73 29.51
N GLN A 383 7.67 4.52 29.11
CA GLN A 383 7.08 5.65 29.86
C GLN A 383 8.11 6.70 30.28
N LYS A 384 9.30 6.66 29.69
CA LYS A 384 10.43 7.57 29.98
C LYS A 384 10.86 8.35 28.75
N SER A 385 10.25 8.09 27.62
CA SER A 385 10.53 8.80 26.38
C SER A 385 9.29 8.87 25.51
N TYR A 386 9.30 9.81 24.57
CA TYR A 386 8.29 9.95 23.53
C TYR A 386 8.90 10.54 22.27
N TYR A 387 8.22 10.29 21.14
CA TYR A 387 8.52 10.96 19.88
C TYR A 387 7.67 12.21 19.77
N GLU A 388 8.27 13.30 19.30
CA GLU A 388 7.59 14.53 18.92
C GLU A 388 8.05 14.93 17.52
N CYS A 389 7.11 15.03 16.58
CA CYS A 389 7.38 15.48 15.23
C CYS A 389 6.70 16.81 14.99
N ILE A 390 7.48 17.80 14.54
CA ILE A 390 7.05 19.14 14.25
C ILE A 390 7.15 19.37 12.76
N PHE A 391 6.08 19.88 12.16
CA PHE A 391 5.97 20.08 10.72
C PHE A 391 5.62 21.54 10.40
N ASN A 392 6.37 22.14 9.51
CA ASN A 392 6.04 23.44 8.93
C ASN A 392 5.29 23.22 7.61
N LEU A 393 4.00 23.54 7.57
CA LEU A 393 3.14 23.38 6.39
C LEU A 393 3.00 24.67 5.56
N SER A 394 3.77 25.72 5.90
CA SER A 394 3.73 27.00 5.21
C SER A 394 4.93 27.23 4.29
N ASP A 395 4.80 28.22 3.41
CA ASP A 395 5.87 28.68 2.51
C ASP A 395 6.86 29.64 3.21
N GLU A 396 6.71 29.85 4.54
CA GLU A 396 7.53 30.76 5.33
C GLU A 396 8.29 30.01 6.42
N VAL A 397 9.43 30.54 6.84
CA VAL A 397 10.20 30.02 7.97
C VAL A 397 9.38 30.15 9.25
N GLN A 398 9.31 29.10 10.03
CA GLN A 398 8.61 29.07 11.32
C GLN A 398 9.60 28.83 12.46
N THR A 399 9.41 29.56 13.57
CA THR A 399 10.12 29.32 14.82
C THR A 399 9.16 28.70 15.83
N VAL A 400 9.45 27.50 16.26
CA VAL A 400 8.56 26.73 17.14
C VAL A 400 9.27 26.41 18.44
N LYS A 401 8.59 26.70 19.55
CA LYS A 401 9.02 26.26 20.88
C LYS A 401 8.35 24.94 21.21
N LEU A 402 9.13 23.98 21.67
CA LEU A 402 8.59 22.71 22.15
C LEU A 402 7.63 22.98 23.32
N ASN A 403 6.47 22.38 23.27
CA ASN A 403 5.55 22.33 24.39
C ASN A 403 5.92 21.14 25.27
N LEU A 404 7.10 21.21 25.87
CA LEU A 404 7.65 20.14 26.69
C LEU A 404 6.66 19.81 27.82
N LYS A 405 6.26 18.56 27.93
CA LYS A 405 5.52 18.05 29.11
C LYS A 405 6.27 18.49 30.37
N VAL A 406 5.54 19.02 31.35
CA VAL A 406 6.10 19.57 32.58
C VAL A 406 7.04 18.56 33.24
N GLY A 407 8.34 18.84 33.26
CA GLY A 407 9.40 18.01 33.84
C GLY A 407 10.79 18.42 33.34
N ASN A 408 11.82 17.95 34.03
CA ASN A 408 13.19 18.05 33.52
C ASN A 408 13.35 17.04 32.38
N HIS A 409 13.71 17.52 31.19
CA HIS A 409 14.09 16.66 30.08
C HIS A 409 15.58 16.37 30.18
N ASP A 410 15.92 15.08 30.13
CA ASP A 410 17.31 14.67 30.21
C ASP A 410 18.03 14.89 28.88
N ASN A 411 17.34 14.63 27.76
CA ASN A 411 17.92 14.79 26.42
C ASN A 411 16.87 14.89 25.33
N ILE A 412 17.16 15.67 24.29
CA ILE A 412 16.43 15.73 23.03
C ILE A 412 17.34 15.24 21.92
N ARG A 413 16.91 14.21 21.17
CA ARG A 413 17.63 13.64 20.05
C ARG A 413 16.92 13.94 18.73
N ASP A 414 17.61 14.55 17.78
CA ASP A 414 17.16 14.71 16.40
C ASP A 414 17.40 13.39 15.65
N LEU A 415 16.31 12.76 15.18
CA LEU A 415 16.35 11.44 14.55
C LEU A 415 16.87 11.48 13.11
N TRP A 416 16.70 12.59 12.40
CA TRP A 416 17.25 12.75 11.06
C TRP A 416 18.75 13.00 11.10
N GLU A 417 19.19 13.90 11.98
CA GLU A 417 20.61 14.22 12.16
C GLU A 417 21.34 13.17 13.01
N ARG A 418 20.60 12.28 13.71
CA ARG A 418 21.10 11.28 14.66
C ARG A 418 21.98 11.91 15.73
N LYS A 419 21.59 13.06 16.22
CA LYS A 419 22.38 13.91 17.11
C LYS A 419 21.60 14.29 18.36
N ASP A 420 22.27 14.23 19.49
CA ASP A 420 21.76 14.74 20.76
C ASP A 420 21.89 16.26 20.81
N LEU A 421 20.79 16.94 21.12
CA LEU A 421 20.68 18.40 21.13
C LEU A 421 20.71 19.00 22.57
N GLY A 422 20.77 18.13 23.59
CA GLY A 422 20.65 18.56 24.99
C GLY A 422 19.28 19.20 25.28
N ASN A 423 19.24 20.31 25.97
CA ASN A 423 18.02 21.00 26.39
C ASN A 423 17.54 22.06 25.36
N CYS A 424 17.69 21.82 24.07
CA CYS A 424 17.19 22.72 23.03
C CYS A 424 15.67 22.74 23.04
N SER A 425 15.06 23.89 23.23
CA SER A 425 13.60 24.04 23.31
C SER A 425 12.98 24.86 22.18
N GLU A 426 13.78 25.33 21.24
CA GLU A 426 13.33 26.17 20.14
C GLU A 426 13.96 25.71 18.83
N PHE A 427 13.13 25.55 17.80
CA PHE A 427 13.54 25.07 16.49
C PHE A 427 13.09 26.04 15.39
N VAL A 428 13.99 26.31 14.45
CA VAL A 428 13.69 27.00 13.21
C VAL A 428 13.44 25.95 12.13
N LEU A 429 12.29 26.02 11.49
CA LEU A 429 11.88 25.13 10.41
C LEU A 429 11.77 25.90 9.10
N GLU A 430 12.53 25.49 8.11
CA GLU A 430 12.39 25.97 6.75
C GLU A 430 11.01 25.64 6.17
N PRO A 431 10.56 26.29 5.10
CA PRO A 431 9.31 25.93 4.42
C PRO A 431 9.22 24.44 4.13
N HIS A 432 8.06 23.84 4.38
CA HIS A 432 7.74 22.42 4.14
C HIS A 432 8.63 21.40 4.87
N SER A 433 9.45 21.85 5.82
CA SER A 433 10.37 20.99 6.55
C SER A 433 9.76 20.42 7.84
N CYS A 434 10.46 19.47 8.43
CA CYS A 434 10.07 18.87 9.70
C CYS A 434 11.25 18.68 10.65
N LYS A 435 10.95 18.47 11.93
CA LYS A 435 11.82 17.88 12.94
C LYS A 435 11.18 16.61 13.48
N ALA A 436 11.95 15.55 13.54
CA ALA A 436 11.59 14.31 14.20
C ALA A 436 12.47 14.12 15.42
N LEU A 437 11.89 14.17 16.59
CA LEU A 437 12.61 14.21 17.86
C LEU A 437 12.25 13.00 18.73
N LYS A 438 13.22 12.46 19.46
CA LYS A 438 12.98 11.59 20.61
C LYS A 438 13.37 12.34 21.88
N ILE A 439 12.44 12.48 22.80
CA ILE A 439 12.60 13.24 24.04
C ILE A 439 12.60 12.26 25.20
N SER A 440 13.67 12.30 26.01
CA SER A 440 13.81 11.51 27.24
C SER A 440 13.43 12.36 28.45
N LEU A 441 12.62 11.77 29.36
CA LEU A 441 12.09 12.41 30.57
C LEU A 441 13.00 12.17 31.78
#